data_3df4b3be8db9df60708f7fe40a59a201
#
_entry.id   3df4b3be8db9df60708f7fe40a59a201
#
_cell.length_a   1.000
_cell.length_b   1.000
_cell.length_c   1.000
_cell.angle_alpha   90.00
_cell.angle_beta   90.00
_cell.angle_gamma   90.00
#
_symmetry.space_group_name_H-M   'P 1'
#
loop_
_entity.id
_entity.type
_entity.pdbx_description
1 polymer ?
#
loop_
_entity_poly.entity_id
_entity_poly.type
_entity_poly.pdbx_seq_one_letter_code
_entity_poly.pdbx_strand_id
1 'polypeptide(L)'
;MINLSTVGDDIMPKRAVVVFFIFCLLMGVVCLQLISVSTGLDTAAGAVKNTRSIELSDLGAPIYDCNGRLITNGYTEYFAAARPTAAALSELRKMLDDDDFEQAREKLSKGRPVAVRVPSGESGCEDVKIIGAERRYSPRQPAAHIVGYTNSDGGVCGIEKSFESIFKNNRRSISAVFPVDAYGRVISGADITARTDGKYGESGVYLTLDLEIQQIVEDCMDECGVDIGAVVILDPKTGAIRACASRPVFDSNDPAKSLSDSNSPFINRAFCAFAVGSVFKPAVAAAALEQGISPSIKYDCTGVTEVGGVEFGCYEHKAHGAVDMCGALERSCNAYFIHIAQKLDREKMISTLSDLGFGKSIDLCDGITSVSGYLPKVSELDSKAAVANLAFGQGTLTASPLIVCAYMSCIANGGAYNTPYLVEKAVDGTSIVFEHEKRAGEYVMSGNTASILSKYLKSAVENGNGRGAKPKNTTAAGKTATAQTGKFENGEELYNTWFSGWFPVENPRYVITVFKERGSGGASDCAPVFKAIADKITALESE
;
A
#
# COMPACT_ATOMS: atom_id res chain seq x y z
N MET A 1 -106.62 25.66 50.68
CA MET A 1 -105.63 26.44 49.88
C MET A 1 -104.29 26.06 50.36
N ILE A 2 -103.64 25.22 49.62
CA ILE A 2 -102.25 24.82 49.87
C ILE A 2 -101.45 25.11 48.59
N ASN A 3 -100.48 25.94 48.75
CA ASN A 3 -99.63 26.46 47.68
C ASN A 3 -98.52 25.48 47.41
N LEU A 4 -98.41 25.00 46.18
CA LEU A 4 -97.33 24.27 45.67
C LEU A 4 -96.40 25.24 44.92
N SER A 5 -95.22 25.42 45.39
CA SER A 5 -94.06 25.97 44.65
C SER A 5 -92.81 25.47 45.36
N THR A 6 -91.92 24.90 44.77
CA THR A 6 -90.78 25.16 43.93
C THR A 6 -89.93 23.92 43.88
N VAL A 7 -89.75 23.36 42.71
CA VAL A 7 -88.70 22.44 42.40
C VAL A 7 -87.43 23.30 42.27
N GLY A 8 -86.46 23.07 43.15
CA GLY A 8 -85.14 23.72 43.06
C GLY A 8 -84.36 23.12 41.95
N ASP A 9 -83.99 23.96 41.01
CA ASP A 9 -82.90 23.64 40.01
C ASP A 9 -81.58 23.47 40.75
N ASP A 10 -81.14 22.23 40.89
CA ASP A 10 -79.80 21.90 41.32
C ASP A 10 -78.82 22.23 40.17
N ILE A 11 -78.36 23.48 40.15
CA ILE A 11 -77.26 23.92 39.27
C ILE A 11 -75.96 23.31 39.79
N MET A 12 -75.52 22.26 39.15
CA MET A 12 -74.16 21.73 39.39
C MET A 12 -73.17 22.91 39.40
N PRO A 13 -72.35 23.06 40.42
CA PRO A 13 -71.41 24.18 40.49
C PRO A 13 -70.52 24.15 39.29
N LYS A 14 -70.44 25.27 38.57
CA LYS A 14 -69.59 25.40 37.32
C LYS A 14 -68.21 24.80 37.46
N ARG A 15 -67.65 24.75 38.66
CA ARG A 15 -66.41 24.12 39.01
C ARG A 15 -66.39 22.58 38.85
N ALA A 16 -67.50 21.89 39.19
CA ALA A 16 -67.66 20.45 39.05
C ALA A 16 -67.68 20.04 37.55
N VAL A 17 -68.36 20.85 36.72
CA VAL A 17 -68.38 20.66 35.26
C VAL A 17 -66.99 20.83 34.64
N VAL A 18 -66.25 21.85 35.06
CA VAL A 18 -64.88 22.07 34.59
C VAL A 18 -64.00 20.93 35.00
N VAL A 19 -64.05 20.45 36.25
CA VAL A 19 -63.28 19.30 36.73
C VAL A 19 -63.60 18.02 35.94
N PHE A 20 -64.88 17.80 35.63
CA PHE A 20 -65.31 16.66 34.82
C PHE A 20 -64.74 16.72 33.37
N PHE A 21 -64.76 17.88 32.73
CA PHE A 21 -64.19 18.06 31.41
C PHE A 21 -62.63 17.85 31.41
N ILE A 22 -61.94 18.34 32.43
CA ILE A 22 -60.48 18.10 32.59
C ILE A 22 -60.22 16.61 32.76
N PHE A 23 -61.04 15.92 33.59
CA PHE A 23 -60.90 14.47 33.78
C PHE A 23 -61.14 13.68 32.48
N CYS A 24 -62.23 14.03 31.73
CA CYS A 24 -62.50 13.42 30.42
C CYS A 24 -61.36 13.66 29.42
N LEU A 25 -60.76 14.85 29.41
CA LEU A 25 -59.62 15.20 28.54
C LEU A 25 -58.40 14.41 28.92
N LEU A 26 -58.10 14.30 30.21
CA LEU A 26 -56.99 13.46 30.70
C LEU A 26 -57.19 11.97 30.37
N MET A 27 -58.40 11.44 30.58
CA MET A 27 -58.76 10.08 30.19
C MET A 27 -58.67 9.88 28.67
N GLY A 28 -59.04 10.86 27.86
CA GLY A 28 -58.87 10.86 26.41
C GLY A 28 -57.39 10.78 25.99
N VAL A 29 -56.52 11.54 26.64
CA VAL A 29 -55.07 11.49 26.42
C VAL A 29 -54.48 10.12 26.79
N VAL A 30 -54.89 9.55 27.93
CA VAL A 30 -54.48 8.21 28.36
C VAL A 30 -54.95 7.14 27.38
N CYS A 31 -56.21 7.22 26.91
CA CYS A 31 -56.75 6.30 25.91
C CYS A 31 -56.00 6.42 24.58
N LEU A 32 -55.68 7.63 24.11
CA LEU A 32 -54.90 7.85 22.91
C LEU A 32 -53.49 7.29 23.05
N GLN A 33 -52.82 7.46 24.19
CA GLN A 33 -51.54 6.85 24.48
C GLN A 33 -51.59 5.32 24.49
N LEU A 34 -52.63 4.73 25.12
CA LEU A 34 -52.84 3.28 25.12
C LEU A 34 -53.10 2.73 23.71
N ILE A 35 -53.87 3.44 22.88
CA ILE A 35 -54.11 3.08 21.48
C ILE A 35 -52.80 3.18 20.69
N SER A 36 -52.04 4.25 20.87
CA SER A 36 -50.73 4.45 20.23
C SER A 36 -49.74 3.29 20.54
N VAL A 37 -49.67 2.91 21.81
CA VAL A 37 -48.85 1.76 22.26
C VAL A 37 -49.40 0.43 21.72
N SER A 38 -50.73 0.23 21.68
CA SER A 38 -51.34 -1.03 21.23
C SER A 38 -51.35 -1.21 19.71
N THR A 39 -51.38 -0.12 18.96
CA THR A 39 -51.33 -0.14 17.48
C THR A 39 -49.94 -0.13 16.89
N GLY A 40 -48.91 -0.07 17.71
CA GLY A 40 -47.52 -0.10 17.24
C GLY A 40 -47.06 1.14 16.47
N LEU A 41 -47.85 2.25 16.50
CA LEU A 41 -47.48 3.50 15.83
C LEU A 41 -46.22 4.17 16.41
N ASP A 42 -45.82 3.80 17.64
CA ASP A 42 -44.58 4.25 18.30
C ASP A 42 -43.46 3.16 18.37
N THR A 43 -43.60 2.07 17.62
CA THR A 43 -42.61 0.96 17.70
C THR A 43 -41.20 1.36 17.21
N ALA A 44 -41.07 2.39 16.38
CA ALA A 44 -39.76 2.87 15.95
C ALA A 44 -38.98 3.63 17.06
N ALA A 45 -39.69 4.36 17.95
CA ALA A 45 -39.05 5.12 19.03
C ALA A 45 -38.90 4.29 20.33
N GLY A 46 -39.78 3.30 20.57
CA GLY A 46 -39.74 2.43 21.75
C GLY A 46 -38.73 1.27 21.62
N ALA A 47 -38.54 0.76 20.41
CA ALA A 47 -37.63 -0.35 20.15
C ALA A 47 -36.15 -0.02 20.38
N VAL A 48 -35.76 1.26 20.30
CA VAL A 48 -34.37 1.71 20.48
C VAL A 48 -33.95 1.74 21.96
N LYS A 49 -34.86 1.84 22.91
CA LYS A 49 -34.52 2.02 24.34
C LYS A 49 -34.13 0.74 25.09
N ASN A 50 -34.51 -0.44 24.59
CA ASN A 50 -34.27 -1.71 25.26
C ASN A 50 -33.49 -2.70 24.40
N THR A 51 -32.31 -2.29 23.92
CA THR A 51 -31.39 -3.18 23.20
C THR A 51 -30.01 -3.15 23.84
N ARG A 52 -29.31 -4.27 23.74
CA ARG A 52 -27.88 -4.38 24.05
C ARG A 52 -27.14 -4.64 22.75
N SER A 53 -26.17 -3.80 22.41
CA SER A 53 -25.32 -3.97 21.23
C SER A 53 -23.93 -4.48 21.61
N ILE A 54 -23.37 -5.31 20.76
CA ILE A 54 -21.96 -5.73 20.79
C ILE A 54 -21.37 -5.27 19.47
N GLU A 55 -20.41 -4.37 19.53
CA GLU A 55 -19.69 -3.88 18.36
C GLU A 55 -18.85 -5.01 17.75
N LEU A 56 -18.97 -5.22 16.44
CA LEU A 56 -18.23 -6.21 15.65
C LEU A 56 -17.12 -5.56 14.85
N SER A 57 -17.37 -4.39 14.31
CA SER A 57 -16.37 -3.57 13.62
C SER A 57 -16.71 -2.08 13.76
N ASP A 58 -15.64 -1.26 13.77
CA ASP A 58 -15.73 0.20 13.71
C ASP A 58 -14.57 0.71 12.86
N LEU A 59 -14.85 1.08 11.61
CA LEU A 59 -13.88 1.33 10.57
C LEU A 59 -13.94 2.78 10.11
N GLY A 60 -12.77 3.39 9.89
CA GLY A 60 -12.64 4.64 9.17
C GLY A 60 -12.91 4.48 7.67
N ALA A 61 -13.02 5.59 6.94
CA ALA A 61 -13.19 5.60 5.49
C ALA A 61 -12.15 4.74 4.78
N PRO A 62 -12.45 4.10 3.64
CA PRO A 62 -11.56 3.20 2.94
C PRO A 62 -10.35 3.89 2.30
N ILE A 63 -9.33 3.08 2.00
CA ILE A 63 -8.28 3.38 1.04
C ILE A 63 -8.62 2.60 -0.24
N TYR A 64 -8.62 3.29 -1.37
CA TYR A 64 -8.95 2.76 -2.69
C TYR A 64 -7.72 2.70 -3.59
N ASP A 65 -7.72 1.76 -4.52
CA ASP A 65 -6.78 1.75 -5.64
C ASP A 65 -7.18 2.74 -6.75
N CYS A 66 -6.39 2.81 -7.82
CA CYS A 66 -6.64 3.71 -8.95
C CYS A 66 -7.91 3.37 -9.76
N ASN A 67 -8.47 2.18 -9.57
CA ASN A 67 -9.70 1.70 -10.21
C ASN A 67 -10.92 1.79 -9.26
N GLY A 68 -10.74 2.36 -8.04
CA GLY A 68 -11.80 2.46 -7.02
C GLY A 68 -12.06 1.15 -6.26
N ARG A 69 -11.19 0.15 -6.35
CA ARG A 69 -11.27 -1.10 -5.59
C ARG A 69 -10.73 -0.88 -4.18
N LEU A 70 -11.32 -1.57 -3.20
CA LEU A 70 -10.97 -1.45 -1.79
C LEU A 70 -9.59 -2.09 -1.50
N ILE A 71 -8.64 -1.30 -1.07
CA ILE A 71 -7.37 -1.78 -0.50
C ILE A 71 -7.56 -2.11 0.99
N THR A 72 -8.33 -1.28 1.71
CA THR A 72 -8.75 -1.56 3.10
C THR A 72 -10.27 -1.71 3.17
N ASN A 73 -10.81 -2.27 4.25
CA ASN A 73 -12.24 -2.53 4.47
C ASN A 73 -12.89 -3.53 3.48
N GLY A 74 -12.09 -4.22 2.66
CA GLY A 74 -12.59 -5.19 1.66
C GLY A 74 -12.67 -6.62 2.18
N TYR A 75 -12.17 -6.91 3.37
CA TYR A 75 -12.17 -8.25 3.96
C TYR A 75 -13.29 -8.39 5.00
N THR A 76 -14.10 -9.46 4.90
CA THR A 76 -15.20 -9.73 5.82
C THR A 76 -14.86 -10.90 6.73
N GLU A 77 -15.03 -10.70 8.04
CA GLU A 77 -15.03 -11.78 9.04
C GLU A 77 -16.45 -12.06 9.52
N TYR A 78 -16.67 -13.29 9.98
CA TYR A 78 -17.97 -13.71 10.46
C TYR A 78 -17.95 -13.87 11.98
N PHE A 79 -19.07 -13.46 12.61
CA PHE A 79 -19.25 -13.50 14.05
C PHE A 79 -20.55 -14.23 14.39
N ALA A 80 -20.45 -15.23 15.29
CA ALA A 80 -21.60 -15.85 15.90
C ALA A 80 -22.09 -14.98 17.06
N ALA A 81 -23.16 -14.22 16.83
CA ALA A 81 -23.86 -13.46 17.85
C ALA A 81 -24.85 -14.39 18.58
N ALA A 82 -24.61 -14.68 19.86
CA ALA A 82 -25.31 -15.72 20.60
C ALA A 82 -25.97 -15.18 21.88
N ARG A 83 -27.21 -15.65 22.15
CA ARG A 83 -27.95 -15.41 23.37
C ARG A 83 -27.44 -16.31 24.50
N PRO A 84 -27.68 -15.94 25.78
CA PRO A 84 -27.29 -16.75 26.94
C PRO A 84 -28.27 -17.91 27.17
N THR A 85 -28.29 -18.91 26.25
CA THR A 85 -29.13 -20.10 26.30
C THR A 85 -28.29 -21.38 26.17
N ALA A 86 -28.83 -22.51 26.65
CA ALA A 86 -28.17 -23.80 26.51
C ALA A 86 -28.07 -24.23 25.04
N ALA A 87 -29.05 -23.88 24.21
CA ALA A 87 -29.05 -24.17 22.78
C ALA A 87 -27.92 -23.43 22.06
N ALA A 88 -27.75 -22.12 22.33
CA ALA A 88 -26.66 -21.32 21.79
C ALA A 88 -25.28 -21.87 22.23
N LEU A 89 -25.14 -22.28 23.49
CA LEU A 89 -23.89 -22.84 23.99
C LEU A 89 -23.55 -24.15 23.26
N SER A 90 -24.54 -25.03 23.03
CA SER A 90 -24.35 -26.26 22.26
C SER A 90 -23.95 -25.99 20.80
N GLU A 91 -24.50 -24.95 20.20
CA GLU A 91 -24.16 -24.57 18.83
C GLU A 91 -22.75 -23.99 18.72
N LEU A 92 -22.38 -23.08 19.63
CA LEU A 92 -21.04 -22.49 19.68
C LEU A 92 -19.95 -23.55 19.91
N ARG A 93 -20.23 -24.64 20.66
CA ARG A 93 -19.29 -25.74 20.86
C ARG A 93 -18.90 -26.44 19.57
N LYS A 94 -19.74 -26.41 18.54
CA LYS A 94 -19.46 -27.00 17.21
C LYS A 94 -18.60 -26.09 16.35
N MET A 95 -18.55 -24.79 16.64
CA MET A 95 -17.96 -23.75 15.79
C MET A 95 -16.64 -23.23 16.31
N LEU A 96 -16.39 -23.33 17.63
CA LEU A 96 -15.27 -22.70 18.32
C LEU A 96 -14.26 -23.75 18.78
N ASP A 97 -13.00 -23.33 18.89
CA ASP A 97 -11.97 -24.05 19.61
C ASP A 97 -12.22 -24.02 21.13
N ASP A 98 -11.39 -24.73 21.90
CA ASP A 98 -11.60 -24.88 23.31
C ASP A 98 -11.45 -23.56 24.10
N ASP A 99 -10.51 -22.69 23.71
CA ASP A 99 -10.22 -21.44 24.41
C ASP A 99 -11.32 -20.40 24.16
N ASP A 100 -11.72 -20.18 22.90
CA ASP A 100 -12.80 -19.27 22.52
C ASP A 100 -14.15 -19.76 23.07
N PHE A 101 -14.38 -21.07 23.08
CA PHE A 101 -15.59 -21.65 23.66
C PHE A 101 -15.69 -21.40 25.17
N GLU A 102 -14.62 -21.61 25.94
CA GLU A 102 -14.64 -21.38 27.39
C GLU A 102 -14.88 -19.91 27.73
N GLN A 103 -14.30 -18.97 26.98
CA GLN A 103 -14.57 -17.55 27.15
C GLN A 103 -16.04 -17.18 26.84
N ALA A 104 -16.59 -17.74 25.78
CA ALA A 104 -18.01 -17.56 25.44
C ALA A 104 -18.93 -18.15 26.51
N ARG A 105 -18.62 -19.38 26.99
CA ARG A 105 -19.35 -20.07 28.04
C ARG A 105 -19.40 -19.26 29.34
N GLU A 106 -18.27 -18.70 29.76
CA GLU A 106 -18.21 -17.87 30.97
C GLU A 106 -19.16 -16.65 30.87
N LYS A 107 -19.16 -15.95 29.74
CA LYS A 107 -20.04 -14.78 29.53
C LYS A 107 -21.53 -15.19 29.48
N LEU A 108 -21.84 -16.25 28.70
CA LEU A 108 -23.21 -16.76 28.58
C LEU A 108 -23.78 -17.26 29.91
N SER A 109 -22.96 -17.94 30.75
CA SER A 109 -23.39 -18.41 32.08
C SER A 109 -23.74 -17.26 33.04
N LYS A 110 -23.19 -16.07 32.82
CA LYS A 110 -23.53 -14.83 33.54
C LYS A 110 -24.72 -14.08 32.93
N GLY A 111 -25.47 -14.70 32.03
CA GLY A 111 -26.63 -14.10 31.35
C GLY A 111 -26.28 -13.00 30.35
N ARG A 112 -25.02 -12.94 29.88
CA ARG A 112 -24.56 -11.92 28.93
C ARG A 112 -24.49 -12.50 27.52
N PRO A 113 -25.04 -11.83 26.50
CA PRO A 113 -24.83 -12.25 25.10
C PRO A 113 -23.38 -12.11 24.71
N VAL A 114 -22.96 -12.87 23.70
CA VAL A 114 -21.60 -12.83 23.12
C VAL A 114 -21.66 -12.66 21.61
N ALA A 115 -20.58 -12.16 21.04
CA ALA A 115 -20.27 -12.26 19.61
C ALA A 115 -18.83 -12.77 19.51
N VAL A 116 -18.65 -13.90 18.85
CA VAL A 116 -17.35 -14.60 18.76
C VAL A 116 -17.03 -14.83 17.29
N ARG A 117 -15.79 -14.67 16.91
CA ARG A 117 -15.35 -14.96 15.54
C ARG A 117 -15.55 -16.46 15.23
N VAL A 118 -16.07 -16.72 14.03
CA VAL A 118 -16.27 -18.08 13.52
C VAL A 118 -15.80 -18.17 12.08
N PRO A 119 -15.44 -19.36 11.58
CA PRO A 119 -15.31 -19.61 10.16
C PRO A 119 -16.62 -19.23 9.45
N SER A 120 -16.71 -18.96 8.23
CA SER A 120 -17.97 -18.72 7.51
C SER A 120 -18.99 -19.85 7.76
N GLY A 121 -20.29 -19.54 7.70
CA GLY A 121 -21.34 -20.55 7.81
C GLY A 121 -22.71 -19.98 8.18
N GLU A 122 -23.71 -20.85 8.22
CA GLU A 122 -25.04 -20.59 8.75
C GLU A 122 -25.18 -21.32 10.09
N SER A 123 -25.95 -20.76 11.00
CA SER A 123 -26.34 -21.45 12.23
C SER A 123 -27.72 -22.06 12.07
N GLY A 124 -27.87 -23.33 12.46
CA GLY A 124 -29.17 -23.99 12.58
C GLY A 124 -29.91 -23.66 13.88
N CYS A 125 -29.37 -22.81 14.74
CA CYS A 125 -29.90 -22.44 16.04
C CYS A 125 -30.47 -21.02 16.01
N GLU A 126 -31.74 -20.84 16.35
CA GLU A 126 -32.41 -19.52 16.42
C GLU A 126 -31.77 -18.58 17.47
N ASP A 127 -31.05 -19.13 18.46
CA ASP A 127 -30.35 -18.36 19.50
C ASP A 127 -28.95 -17.91 19.08
N VAL A 128 -28.52 -18.26 17.84
CA VAL A 128 -27.22 -17.87 17.28
C VAL A 128 -27.43 -17.31 15.89
N LYS A 129 -26.95 -16.08 15.65
CA LYS A 129 -26.98 -15.45 14.32
C LYS A 129 -25.57 -15.20 13.84
N ILE A 130 -25.26 -15.66 12.63
CA ILE A 130 -23.98 -15.33 11.98
C ILE A 130 -24.12 -13.97 11.30
N ILE A 131 -23.20 -13.07 11.64
CA ILE A 131 -23.14 -11.70 11.12
C ILE A 131 -21.77 -11.48 10.50
N GLY A 132 -21.74 -11.09 9.22
CA GLY A 132 -20.53 -10.63 8.56
C GLY A 132 -20.21 -9.18 8.95
N ALA A 133 -18.96 -8.92 9.26
CA ALA A 133 -18.47 -7.57 9.54
C ALA A 133 -17.14 -7.32 8.83
N GLU A 134 -17.03 -6.19 8.13
CA GLU A 134 -15.80 -5.81 7.44
C GLU A 134 -14.69 -5.54 8.46
N ARG A 135 -13.43 -5.87 8.07
CA ARG A 135 -12.21 -5.60 8.81
C ARG A 135 -11.38 -4.56 8.07
N ARG A 136 -10.62 -3.78 8.84
CA ARG A 136 -9.74 -2.74 8.26
C ARG A 136 -8.71 -3.34 7.34
N TYR A 137 -8.03 -4.40 7.78
CA TYR A 137 -6.98 -5.08 7.04
C TYR A 137 -7.35 -6.54 6.77
N SER A 138 -6.96 -7.03 5.61
CA SER A 138 -7.00 -8.46 5.31
C SER A 138 -5.87 -9.20 6.05
N PRO A 139 -5.93 -10.53 6.21
CA PRO A 139 -4.85 -11.32 6.82
C PRO A 139 -3.51 -11.19 6.08
N ARG A 140 -3.56 -10.98 4.77
CA ARG A 140 -2.42 -10.63 3.91
C ARG A 140 -2.73 -9.27 3.29
N GLN A 141 -2.42 -8.20 4.04
CA GLN A 141 -2.73 -6.84 3.61
C GLN A 141 -1.85 -6.42 2.44
N PRO A 142 -2.41 -6.16 1.23
CA PRO A 142 -1.65 -5.64 0.11
C PRO A 142 -1.06 -4.26 0.42
N ALA A 143 0.14 -4.00 -0.08
CA ALA A 143 0.86 -2.74 0.09
C ALA A 143 0.97 -2.30 1.56
N ALA A 144 1.19 -3.25 2.50
CA ALA A 144 1.17 -2.98 3.94
C ALA A 144 2.05 -1.78 4.36
N HIS A 145 3.25 -1.62 3.76
CA HIS A 145 4.14 -0.49 4.05
C HIS A 145 3.64 0.86 3.53
N ILE A 146 2.77 0.85 2.52
CA ILE A 146 2.11 2.05 1.99
C ILE A 146 0.88 2.38 2.83
N VAL A 147 0.02 1.38 3.04
CA VAL A 147 -1.19 1.51 3.87
C VAL A 147 -0.82 1.92 5.30
N GLY A 148 0.14 1.23 5.90
CA GLY A 148 0.48 1.39 7.31
C GLY A 148 -0.43 0.58 8.23
N TYR A 149 -0.54 1.04 9.48
CA TYR A 149 -1.42 0.45 10.48
C TYR A 149 -1.87 1.48 11.51
N THR A 150 -2.92 1.13 12.25
CA THR A 150 -3.49 1.93 13.34
C THR A 150 -3.28 1.25 14.68
N ASN A 151 -3.29 2.03 15.77
CA ASN A 151 -3.38 1.57 17.14
C ASN A 151 -4.53 2.31 17.86
N SER A 152 -4.62 2.21 19.21
CA SER A 152 -5.61 2.91 20.02
C SER A 152 -5.58 4.44 19.87
N ASP A 153 -4.44 5.02 19.52
CA ASP A 153 -4.23 6.46 19.43
C ASP A 153 -4.51 7.00 18.02
N GLY A 154 -4.51 6.13 17.02
CA GLY A 154 -4.78 6.46 15.61
C GLY A 154 -3.81 5.84 14.63
N GLY A 155 -3.59 6.51 13.49
CA GLY A 155 -2.65 6.10 12.46
C GLY A 155 -1.19 6.20 12.92
N VAL A 156 -0.43 5.11 12.82
CA VAL A 156 0.97 5.05 13.26
C VAL A 156 1.93 5.40 12.14
N CYS A 157 1.69 4.89 10.95
CA CYS A 157 2.53 5.13 9.76
C CYS A 157 1.71 5.01 8.48
N GLY A 158 2.34 5.30 7.34
CA GLY A 158 1.74 5.15 6.02
C GLY A 158 0.55 6.09 5.80
N ILE A 159 -0.31 5.73 4.85
CA ILE A 159 -1.53 6.46 4.51
C ILE A 159 -2.47 6.59 5.70
N GLU A 160 -2.51 5.58 6.59
CA GLU A 160 -3.28 5.63 7.84
C GLU A 160 -2.93 6.85 8.70
N LYS A 161 -1.65 7.21 8.75
CA LYS A 161 -1.18 8.38 9.50
C LYS A 161 -1.36 9.67 8.71
N SER A 162 -1.00 9.67 7.42
CA SER A 162 -1.03 10.86 6.57
C SER A 162 -2.42 11.45 6.41
N PHE A 163 -3.46 10.61 6.40
CA PHE A 163 -4.86 11.00 6.19
C PHE A 163 -5.77 10.63 7.36
N GLU A 164 -5.22 10.54 8.56
CA GLU A 164 -5.92 10.11 9.77
C GLU A 164 -7.24 10.88 10.02
N SER A 165 -7.26 12.20 9.76
CA SER A 165 -8.44 13.04 9.94
C SER A 165 -9.64 12.55 9.11
N ILE A 166 -9.39 12.16 7.85
CA ILE A 166 -10.45 11.64 6.96
C ILE A 166 -11.03 10.34 7.54
N PHE A 167 -10.15 9.46 8.02
CA PHE A 167 -10.57 8.17 8.58
C PHE A 167 -11.31 8.33 9.90
N LYS A 168 -10.94 9.30 10.74
CA LYS A 168 -11.64 9.60 12.00
C LYS A 168 -12.98 10.27 11.78
N ASN A 169 -13.11 11.17 10.80
CA ASN A 169 -14.34 11.91 10.52
C ASN A 169 -15.42 11.05 9.85
N ASN A 170 -15.04 10.03 9.11
CA ASN A 170 -15.94 9.21 8.30
C ASN A 170 -15.85 7.75 8.76
N ARG A 171 -16.62 7.42 9.79
CA ARG A 171 -16.65 6.08 10.40
C ARG A 171 -17.94 5.35 10.07
N ARG A 172 -17.84 4.03 10.04
CA ARG A 172 -18.94 3.09 9.92
C ARG A 172 -18.73 1.94 10.91
N SER A 173 -19.72 1.69 11.75
CA SER A 173 -19.69 0.58 12.69
C SER A 173 -20.77 -0.46 12.38
N ILE A 174 -20.47 -1.71 12.67
CA ILE A 174 -21.41 -2.83 12.60
C ILE A 174 -21.50 -3.45 13.98
N SER A 175 -22.73 -3.60 14.48
CA SER A 175 -23.01 -4.15 15.81
C SER A 175 -24.05 -5.28 15.72
N ALA A 176 -23.86 -6.31 16.54
CA ALA A 176 -24.90 -7.28 16.85
C ALA A 176 -25.84 -6.69 17.92
N VAL A 177 -27.13 -6.65 17.64
CA VAL A 177 -28.13 -6.03 18.50
C VAL A 177 -29.05 -7.10 19.07
N PHE A 178 -29.14 -7.14 20.42
CA PHE A 178 -29.94 -8.06 21.19
C PHE A 178 -31.08 -7.28 21.89
N PRO A 179 -32.37 -7.60 21.64
CA PRO A 179 -33.44 -7.07 22.42
C PRO A 179 -33.34 -7.48 23.89
N VAL A 180 -33.59 -6.55 24.83
CA VAL A 180 -33.53 -6.79 26.27
C VAL A 180 -34.78 -6.31 26.96
N ASP A 181 -35.10 -6.92 28.10
CA ASP A 181 -36.20 -6.49 28.98
C ASP A 181 -35.81 -5.23 29.79
N ALA A 182 -36.73 -4.75 30.61
CA ALA A 182 -36.51 -3.58 31.46
C ALA A 182 -35.36 -3.75 32.48
N TYR A 183 -34.94 -4.97 32.75
CA TYR A 183 -33.81 -5.30 33.64
C TYR A 183 -32.52 -5.53 32.88
N GLY A 184 -32.48 -5.34 31.54
CA GLY A 184 -31.32 -5.53 30.70
C GLY A 184 -31.01 -7.00 30.35
N ARG A 185 -31.97 -7.94 30.61
CA ARG A 185 -31.82 -9.36 30.27
C ARG A 185 -32.28 -9.59 28.83
N VAL A 186 -31.49 -10.38 28.08
CA VAL A 186 -31.81 -10.71 26.69
C VAL A 186 -33.11 -11.48 26.60
N ILE A 187 -34.02 -11.03 25.71
CA ILE A 187 -35.35 -11.63 25.52
C ILE A 187 -35.18 -12.88 24.64
N SER A 188 -35.66 -14.04 25.13
CA SER A 188 -35.73 -15.27 24.35
C SER A 188 -36.73 -15.14 23.20
N GLY A 189 -36.37 -15.69 22.03
CA GLY A 189 -37.24 -15.70 20.86
C GLY A 189 -37.32 -14.37 20.08
N ALA A 190 -36.76 -13.27 20.58
CA ALA A 190 -36.69 -12.03 19.81
C ALA A 190 -35.50 -12.05 18.85
N ASP A 191 -35.60 -11.53 17.62
CA ASP A 191 -34.52 -11.63 16.62
C ASP A 191 -33.24 -10.91 17.01
N ILE A 192 -32.09 -11.57 16.83
CA ILE A 192 -30.78 -10.93 16.83
C ILE A 192 -30.64 -10.21 15.49
N THR A 193 -30.31 -8.92 15.49
CA THR A 193 -30.19 -8.14 14.26
C THR A 193 -28.78 -7.55 14.13
N ALA A 194 -28.34 -7.32 12.88
CA ALA A 194 -27.17 -6.49 12.62
C ALA A 194 -27.62 -5.04 12.45
N ARG A 195 -26.92 -4.10 13.09
CA ARG A 195 -27.13 -2.67 12.92
C ARG A 195 -25.86 -2.06 12.37
N THR A 196 -26.00 -1.28 11.31
CA THR A 196 -24.92 -0.49 10.74
C THR A 196 -25.17 0.98 11.04
N ASP A 197 -24.23 1.63 11.71
CA ASP A 197 -24.27 3.05 12.02
C ASP A 197 -23.16 3.77 11.25
N GLY A 198 -23.44 4.99 10.76
CA GLY A 198 -22.53 5.75 9.92
C GLY A 198 -22.48 5.27 8.45
N LYS A 199 -21.75 6.00 7.65
CA LYS A 199 -21.47 5.69 6.23
C LYS A 199 -20.24 6.45 5.78
N TYR A 200 -19.50 5.89 4.86
CA TYR A 200 -18.36 6.57 4.26
C TYR A 200 -18.76 7.55 3.14
N GLY A 201 -19.87 7.27 2.43
CA GLY A 201 -20.18 7.97 1.19
C GLY A 201 -19.07 7.77 0.16
N GLU A 202 -18.57 8.87 -0.38
CA GLU A 202 -17.40 8.90 -1.29
C GLU A 202 -16.09 9.17 -0.55
N SER A 203 -16.13 9.29 0.80
CA SER A 203 -14.94 9.59 1.60
C SER A 203 -13.91 8.47 1.51
N GLY A 204 -12.66 8.86 1.47
CA GLY A 204 -11.52 7.95 1.44
C GLY A 204 -10.32 8.54 0.73
N VAL A 205 -9.25 7.74 0.67
CA VAL A 205 -8.02 8.09 -0.02
C VAL A 205 -7.85 7.20 -1.24
N TYR A 206 -7.69 7.79 -2.40
CA TYR A 206 -7.54 7.12 -3.69
C TYR A 206 -6.06 7.14 -4.08
N LEU A 207 -5.45 5.96 -4.12
CA LEU A 207 -4.04 5.80 -4.45
C LEU A 207 -3.85 5.57 -5.96
N THR A 208 -2.63 5.78 -6.42
CA THR A 208 -2.20 5.43 -7.78
C THR A 208 -1.95 3.94 -7.97
N LEU A 209 -1.88 3.18 -6.87
CA LEU A 209 -1.66 1.73 -6.90
C LEU A 209 -2.78 1.04 -7.68
N ASP A 210 -2.44 0.04 -8.46
CA ASP A 210 -3.37 -0.94 -9.02
C ASP A 210 -3.32 -2.22 -8.19
N LEU A 211 -4.44 -2.60 -7.58
CA LEU A 211 -4.50 -3.71 -6.63
C LEU A 211 -4.11 -5.06 -7.25
N GLU A 212 -4.46 -5.30 -8.52
CA GLU A 212 -4.10 -6.54 -9.22
C GLU A 212 -2.62 -6.59 -9.53
N ILE A 213 -2.04 -5.46 -9.98
CA ILE A 213 -0.61 -5.35 -10.23
C ILE A 213 0.17 -5.48 -8.90
N GLN A 214 -0.31 -4.86 -7.82
CA GLN A 214 0.28 -4.98 -6.49
C GLN A 214 0.32 -6.44 -6.02
N GLN A 215 -0.78 -7.17 -6.20
CA GLN A 215 -0.87 -8.58 -5.84
C GLN A 215 0.11 -9.44 -6.65
N ILE A 216 0.17 -9.22 -7.97
CA ILE A 216 1.14 -9.90 -8.86
C ILE A 216 2.57 -9.67 -8.39
N VAL A 217 2.90 -8.43 -8.01
CA VAL A 217 4.23 -8.08 -7.51
C VAL A 217 4.56 -8.84 -6.23
N GLU A 218 3.66 -8.82 -5.25
CA GLU A 218 3.86 -9.48 -3.96
C GLU A 218 4.00 -11.00 -4.11
N ASP A 219 3.16 -11.62 -4.94
CA ASP A 219 3.23 -13.04 -5.24
C ASP A 219 4.53 -13.41 -5.94
N CYS A 220 4.98 -12.61 -6.92
CA CYS A 220 6.25 -12.85 -7.60
C CYS A 220 7.46 -12.68 -6.67
N MET A 221 7.42 -11.74 -5.72
CA MET A 221 8.48 -11.60 -4.72
C MET A 221 8.58 -12.85 -3.84
N ASP A 222 7.45 -13.37 -3.39
CA ASP A 222 7.40 -14.56 -2.54
C ASP A 222 7.80 -15.82 -3.33
N GLU A 223 7.26 -16.02 -4.54
CA GLU A 223 7.60 -17.14 -5.42
C GLU A 223 9.08 -17.19 -5.82
N CYS A 224 9.72 -16.02 -5.98
CA CYS A 224 11.12 -15.91 -6.38
C CYS A 224 12.08 -15.76 -5.18
N GLY A 225 11.60 -15.82 -3.94
CA GLY A 225 12.43 -15.78 -2.73
C GLY A 225 13.10 -14.42 -2.47
N VAL A 226 12.35 -13.32 -2.66
CA VAL A 226 12.81 -11.98 -2.25
C VAL A 226 12.41 -11.74 -0.80
N ASP A 227 13.18 -12.31 0.13
CA ASP A 227 12.89 -12.25 1.57
C ASP A 227 13.20 -10.87 2.18
N ILE A 228 14.23 -10.18 1.65
CA ILE A 228 14.63 -8.83 2.09
C ILE A 228 14.87 -7.99 0.83
N GLY A 229 13.94 -7.07 0.53
CA GLY A 229 14.06 -6.28 -0.68
C GLY A 229 12.83 -5.44 -0.98
N ALA A 230 12.75 -4.92 -2.20
CA ALA A 230 11.62 -4.12 -2.66
C ALA A 230 11.39 -4.24 -4.17
N VAL A 231 10.15 -4.05 -4.58
CA VAL A 231 9.78 -3.85 -5.97
C VAL A 231 8.94 -2.59 -6.09
N VAL A 232 9.27 -1.75 -7.08
CA VAL A 232 8.51 -0.55 -7.44
C VAL A 232 8.13 -0.62 -8.90
N ILE A 233 6.88 -0.30 -9.22
CA ILE A 233 6.40 -0.14 -10.59
C ILE A 233 5.88 1.27 -10.80
N LEU A 234 6.38 1.94 -11.84
CA LEU A 234 5.92 3.25 -12.28
C LEU A 234 5.26 3.19 -13.66
N ASP A 235 4.26 4.02 -13.85
CA ASP A 235 3.78 4.43 -15.18
C ASP A 235 4.73 5.52 -15.72
N PRO A 236 5.50 5.27 -16.78
CA PRO A 236 6.49 6.22 -17.26
C PRO A 236 5.89 7.51 -17.82
N LYS A 237 4.64 7.50 -18.24
CA LYS A 237 3.98 8.67 -18.84
C LYS A 237 3.47 9.67 -17.81
N THR A 238 3.18 9.18 -16.60
CA THR A 238 2.55 10.01 -15.55
C THR A 238 3.39 10.13 -14.29
N GLY A 239 4.28 9.16 -14.00
CA GLY A 239 4.98 9.03 -12.73
C GLY A 239 4.14 8.34 -11.64
N ALA A 240 2.92 7.89 -11.95
CA ALA A 240 2.08 7.17 -11.00
C ALA A 240 2.73 5.87 -10.52
N ILE A 241 2.77 5.66 -9.19
CA ILE A 241 3.23 4.40 -8.60
C ILE A 241 2.12 3.37 -8.74
N ARG A 242 2.28 2.38 -9.62
CA ARG A 242 1.29 1.32 -9.87
C ARG A 242 1.40 0.17 -8.89
N ALA A 243 2.61 -0.10 -8.37
CA ALA A 243 2.83 -1.03 -7.27
C ALA A 243 4.07 -0.63 -6.47
N CYS A 244 4.03 -0.92 -5.17
CA CYS A 244 5.15 -0.70 -4.26
C CYS A 244 5.10 -1.76 -3.15
N ALA A 245 6.02 -2.72 -3.20
CA ALA A 245 6.12 -3.79 -2.22
C ALA A 245 7.49 -3.80 -1.56
N SER A 246 7.53 -4.07 -0.26
CA SER A 246 8.75 -4.23 0.53
C SER A 246 8.70 -5.55 1.31
N ARG A 247 9.87 -6.16 1.55
CA ARG A 247 10.04 -7.38 2.33
C ARG A 247 11.15 -7.20 3.37
N PRO A 248 11.07 -7.85 4.57
CA PRO A 248 9.89 -8.58 5.02
C PRO A 248 8.69 -7.67 5.27
N VAL A 249 7.49 -8.26 5.30
CA VAL A 249 6.25 -7.55 5.59
C VAL A 249 5.85 -7.75 7.05
N PHE A 250 5.23 -6.75 7.67
CA PHE A 250 4.62 -6.86 8.99
C PHE A 250 3.12 -7.17 8.89
N ASP A 251 2.55 -7.76 9.94
CA ASP A 251 1.10 -7.95 10.05
C ASP A 251 0.44 -6.66 10.52
N SER A 252 -0.34 -6.00 9.65
CA SER A 252 -1.06 -4.76 10.00
C SER A 252 -2.15 -4.98 11.08
N ASN A 253 -2.63 -6.21 11.27
CA ASN A 253 -3.59 -6.56 12.33
C ASN A 253 -2.90 -6.81 13.69
N ASP A 254 -1.63 -7.24 13.69
CA ASP A 254 -0.84 -7.50 14.91
C ASP A 254 0.63 -7.11 14.70
N PRO A 255 0.95 -5.80 14.61
CA PRO A 255 2.31 -5.33 14.38
C PRO A 255 3.30 -5.77 15.46
N ALA A 256 2.80 -6.07 16.68
CA ALA A 256 3.64 -6.47 17.82
C ALA A 256 4.43 -7.76 17.54
N LYS A 257 3.88 -8.69 16.75
CA LYS A 257 4.57 -9.93 16.34
C LYS A 257 5.85 -9.67 15.55
N SER A 258 5.92 -8.55 14.86
CA SER A 258 7.04 -8.21 13.97
C SER A 258 8.15 -7.40 14.66
N LEU A 259 7.96 -6.96 15.92
CA LEU A 259 8.92 -6.09 16.63
C LEU A 259 10.27 -6.75 16.92
N SER A 260 10.30 -8.07 17.07
CA SER A 260 11.52 -8.83 17.36
C SER A 260 12.27 -9.34 16.13
N ASP A 261 11.74 -9.10 14.91
CA ASP A 261 12.40 -9.53 13.68
C ASP A 261 13.60 -8.62 13.36
N SER A 262 14.79 -9.22 13.36
CA SER A 262 16.06 -8.54 13.09
C SER A 262 16.18 -7.99 11.64
N ASN A 263 15.34 -8.43 10.71
CA ASN A 263 15.32 -7.96 9.33
C ASN A 263 14.50 -6.68 9.13
N SER A 264 14.04 -6.05 10.24
CA SER A 264 13.38 -4.73 10.24
C SER A 264 12.18 -4.66 9.29
N PRO A 265 11.08 -5.40 9.57
CA PRO A 265 9.91 -5.49 8.70
C PRO A 265 9.12 -4.17 8.57
N PHE A 266 9.32 -3.21 9.47
CA PHE A 266 8.65 -1.89 9.39
C PHE A 266 9.30 -0.91 8.42
N ILE A 267 10.50 -1.24 7.89
CA ILE A 267 11.19 -0.39 6.93
C ILE A 267 10.63 -0.61 5.52
N ASN A 268 10.13 0.46 4.90
CA ASN A 268 9.82 0.43 3.48
C ASN A 268 11.11 0.60 2.66
N ARG A 269 11.66 -0.51 2.21
CA ARG A 269 12.91 -0.54 1.45
C ARG A 269 12.83 0.14 0.09
N ALA A 270 11.62 0.28 -0.46
CA ALA A 270 11.43 1.00 -1.71
C ALA A 270 11.84 2.48 -1.62
N PHE A 271 11.83 3.04 -0.40
CA PHE A 271 12.11 4.46 -0.14
C PHE A 271 13.43 4.70 0.61
N CYS A 272 14.16 3.65 0.97
CA CYS A 272 15.47 3.74 1.61
C CYS A 272 16.60 3.73 0.60
N ALA A 273 17.72 4.37 0.94
CA ALA A 273 18.87 4.49 0.04
C ALA A 273 19.86 3.32 0.22
N PHE A 274 20.31 2.76 -0.91
CA PHE A 274 21.25 1.65 -0.97
C PHE A 274 22.32 1.90 -2.03
N ALA A 275 23.45 1.17 -1.95
CA ALA A 275 24.45 1.15 -3.01
C ALA A 275 23.84 0.59 -4.30
N VAL A 276 23.97 1.31 -5.41
CA VAL A 276 23.24 1.04 -6.67
C VAL A 276 24.01 0.17 -7.66
N GLY A 277 25.34 0.32 -7.74
CA GLY A 277 26.18 -0.42 -8.68
C GLY A 277 25.81 -0.18 -10.14
N SER A 278 25.91 -1.22 -10.95
CA SER A 278 25.82 -1.14 -12.42
C SER A 278 24.47 -0.70 -12.98
N VAL A 279 23.37 -0.64 -12.19
CA VAL A 279 22.13 -0.01 -12.67
C VAL A 279 22.29 1.51 -12.84
N PHE A 280 23.37 2.10 -12.36
CA PHE A 280 23.71 3.50 -12.55
C PHE A 280 24.37 3.80 -13.91
N LYS A 281 24.95 2.81 -14.57
CA LYS A 281 25.69 3.00 -15.84
C LYS A 281 24.87 3.66 -16.97
N PRO A 282 23.57 3.37 -17.14
CA PRO A 282 22.76 4.08 -18.12
C PRO A 282 22.66 5.59 -17.85
N ALA A 283 22.68 6.02 -16.57
CA ALA A 283 22.70 7.45 -16.21
C ALA A 283 24.05 8.10 -16.60
N VAL A 284 25.17 7.41 -16.41
CA VAL A 284 26.48 7.87 -16.86
C VAL A 284 26.55 7.91 -18.39
N ALA A 285 25.96 6.92 -19.07
CA ALA A 285 25.83 6.94 -20.53
C ALA A 285 25.00 8.11 -21.03
N ALA A 286 23.88 8.46 -20.35
CA ALA A 286 23.10 9.65 -20.64
C ALA A 286 23.94 10.91 -20.53
N ALA A 287 24.65 11.12 -19.41
CA ALA A 287 25.54 12.25 -19.21
C ALA A 287 26.65 12.34 -20.28
N ALA A 288 27.15 11.20 -20.76
CA ALA A 288 28.14 11.14 -21.83
C ALA A 288 27.55 11.56 -23.19
N LEU A 289 26.38 11.03 -23.53
CA LEU A 289 25.71 11.35 -24.79
C LEU A 289 25.28 12.82 -24.84
N GLU A 290 24.75 13.38 -23.74
CA GLU A 290 24.39 14.81 -23.65
C GLU A 290 25.61 15.74 -23.75
N GLN A 291 26.81 15.25 -23.39
CA GLN A 291 28.06 15.98 -23.60
C GLN A 291 28.70 15.70 -24.98
N GLY A 292 28.00 15.02 -25.89
CA GLY A 292 28.45 14.80 -27.26
C GLY A 292 29.49 13.65 -27.42
N ILE A 293 29.65 12.80 -26.41
CA ILE A 293 30.48 11.60 -26.52
C ILE A 293 29.81 10.63 -27.49
N SER A 294 30.53 10.25 -28.56
CA SER A 294 30.02 9.30 -29.54
C SER A 294 29.79 7.92 -28.92
N PRO A 295 28.63 7.30 -29.10
CA PRO A 295 28.36 5.95 -28.60
C PRO A 295 29.20 4.87 -29.29
N SER A 296 29.83 5.18 -30.43
CA SER A 296 30.69 4.27 -31.21
C SER A 296 32.14 4.25 -30.72
N ILE A 297 32.52 5.06 -29.73
CA ILE A 297 33.87 5.03 -29.15
C ILE A 297 34.12 3.62 -28.63
N LYS A 298 35.21 3.02 -29.11
CA LYS A 298 35.65 1.70 -28.67
C LYS A 298 36.69 1.79 -27.56
N TYR A 299 36.65 0.84 -26.67
CA TYR A 299 37.63 0.62 -25.62
C TYR A 299 37.97 -0.87 -25.55
N ASP A 300 39.24 -1.19 -25.52
CA ASP A 300 39.71 -2.59 -25.38
C ASP A 300 39.83 -2.95 -23.89
N CYS A 301 38.85 -3.71 -23.41
CA CYS A 301 38.73 -4.09 -22.01
C CYS A 301 39.51 -5.37 -21.72
N THR A 302 40.57 -5.25 -20.98
CA THR A 302 41.43 -6.37 -20.53
C THR A 302 40.92 -7.03 -19.23
N GLY A 303 39.79 -6.57 -18.67
CA GLY A 303 39.24 -7.05 -17.40
C GLY A 303 39.63 -6.18 -16.21
N VAL A 304 40.70 -5.42 -16.32
CA VAL A 304 41.24 -4.52 -15.30
C VAL A 304 41.63 -3.19 -15.95
N THR A 305 41.53 -2.09 -15.22
CA THR A 305 42.02 -0.77 -15.63
C THR A 305 42.59 -0.03 -14.42
N GLU A 306 43.74 0.62 -14.61
CA GLU A 306 44.34 1.44 -13.58
C GLU A 306 44.03 2.92 -13.80
N VAL A 307 43.56 3.62 -12.77
CA VAL A 307 43.25 5.04 -12.81
C VAL A 307 43.73 5.73 -11.54
N GLY A 308 44.66 6.68 -11.68
CA GLY A 308 45.20 7.43 -10.54
C GLY A 308 45.94 6.56 -9.51
N GLY A 309 46.60 5.49 -9.97
CA GLY A 309 47.30 4.56 -9.08
C GLY A 309 46.41 3.54 -8.37
N VAL A 310 45.11 3.48 -8.73
CA VAL A 310 44.16 2.51 -8.19
C VAL A 310 43.69 1.59 -9.30
N GLU A 311 43.69 0.29 -9.02
CA GLU A 311 43.22 -0.74 -9.93
C GLU A 311 41.69 -0.94 -9.77
N PHE A 312 41.00 -1.01 -10.89
CA PHE A 312 39.55 -1.25 -10.97
C PHE A 312 39.28 -2.46 -11.87
N GLY A 313 38.55 -3.44 -11.36
CA GLY A 313 38.19 -4.66 -12.11
C GLY A 313 36.78 -4.63 -12.67
N CYS A 314 36.59 -5.27 -13.81
CA CYS A 314 35.29 -5.80 -14.19
C CYS A 314 34.92 -6.99 -13.27
N TYR A 315 33.67 -7.44 -13.32
CA TYR A 315 33.24 -8.58 -12.52
C TYR A 315 34.15 -9.81 -12.80
N GLU A 316 34.68 -10.42 -11.75
CA GLU A 316 35.62 -11.54 -11.81
C GLU A 316 36.88 -11.23 -12.69
N HIS A 317 37.25 -9.97 -12.82
CA HIS A 317 38.35 -9.51 -13.69
C HIS A 317 38.23 -9.98 -15.15
N LYS A 318 37.02 -10.26 -15.62
CA LYS A 318 36.76 -10.79 -16.95
C LYS A 318 37.02 -9.75 -18.04
N ALA A 319 37.91 -10.06 -18.96
CA ALA A 319 38.15 -9.26 -20.14
C ALA A 319 36.94 -9.29 -21.09
N HIS A 320 36.55 -8.13 -21.60
CA HIS A 320 35.43 -8.01 -22.55
C HIS A 320 35.92 -7.78 -24.00
N GLY A 321 37.24 -7.53 -24.21
CA GLY A 321 37.80 -7.13 -25.49
C GLY A 321 37.31 -5.78 -25.97
N ALA A 322 37.29 -5.56 -27.27
CA ALA A 322 36.84 -4.31 -27.86
C ALA A 322 35.33 -4.14 -27.69
N VAL A 323 34.93 -3.17 -26.88
CA VAL A 323 33.51 -2.81 -26.63
C VAL A 323 33.26 -1.33 -26.96
N ASP A 324 32.08 -1.05 -27.50
CA ASP A 324 31.51 0.27 -27.60
C ASP A 324 30.46 0.46 -26.45
N MET A 325 29.70 1.55 -26.47
CA MET A 325 28.71 1.82 -25.40
C MET A 325 27.63 0.74 -25.33
N CYS A 326 27.16 0.20 -26.46
CA CYS A 326 26.18 -0.89 -26.48
C CYS A 326 26.78 -2.15 -25.85
N GLY A 327 27.89 -2.63 -26.32
CA GLY A 327 28.57 -3.81 -25.78
C GLY A 327 28.99 -3.66 -24.32
N ALA A 328 29.32 -2.44 -23.89
CA ALA A 328 29.62 -2.14 -22.49
C ALA A 328 28.38 -2.21 -21.58
N LEU A 329 27.19 -1.79 -22.05
CA LEU A 329 25.94 -1.96 -21.33
C LEU A 329 25.51 -3.43 -21.27
N GLU A 330 25.60 -4.16 -22.39
CA GLU A 330 25.30 -5.59 -22.48
C GLU A 330 26.12 -6.43 -21.49
N ARG A 331 27.46 -6.20 -21.44
CA ARG A 331 28.41 -6.95 -20.63
C ARG A 331 28.67 -6.33 -19.26
N SER A 332 28.04 -5.17 -18.97
CA SER A 332 28.25 -4.41 -17.74
C SER A 332 29.74 -4.02 -17.51
N CYS A 333 30.46 -3.59 -18.54
CA CYS A 333 31.90 -3.32 -18.51
C CYS A 333 32.23 -2.09 -17.65
N ASN A 334 32.91 -2.27 -16.50
CA ASN A 334 33.32 -1.17 -15.62
C ASN A 334 34.40 -0.31 -16.31
N ALA A 335 35.41 -0.95 -16.91
CA ALA A 335 36.56 -0.28 -17.53
C ALA A 335 36.13 0.70 -18.64
N TYR A 336 35.13 0.34 -19.47
CA TYR A 336 34.55 1.25 -20.46
C TYR A 336 33.95 2.50 -19.83
N PHE A 337 33.09 2.32 -18.82
CA PHE A 337 32.44 3.46 -18.18
C PHE A 337 33.40 4.35 -17.41
N ILE A 338 34.43 3.78 -16.79
CA ILE A 338 35.54 4.52 -16.20
C ILE A 338 36.23 5.37 -17.26
N HIS A 339 36.59 4.76 -18.42
CA HIS A 339 37.26 5.45 -19.52
C HIS A 339 36.41 6.63 -20.07
N ILE A 340 35.09 6.44 -20.22
CA ILE A 340 34.21 7.51 -20.69
C ILE A 340 34.06 8.61 -19.64
N ALA A 341 33.81 8.26 -18.37
CA ALA A 341 33.62 9.23 -17.31
C ALA A 341 34.83 10.16 -17.07
N GLN A 342 36.06 9.65 -17.28
CA GLN A 342 37.27 10.48 -17.20
C GLN A 342 37.31 11.60 -18.27
N LYS A 343 36.53 11.50 -19.35
CA LYS A 343 36.44 12.49 -20.43
C LYS A 343 35.36 13.54 -20.22
N LEU A 344 34.47 13.31 -19.28
CA LEU A 344 33.32 14.18 -19.03
C LEU A 344 33.71 15.43 -18.24
N ASP A 345 33.06 16.54 -18.54
CA ASP A 345 32.99 17.68 -17.64
C ASP A 345 32.21 17.25 -16.38
N ARG A 346 32.85 17.44 -15.22
CA ARG A 346 32.32 16.94 -13.94
C ARG A 346 31.08 17.69 -13.48
N GLU A 347 31.02 19.01 -13.72
CA GLU A 347 29.87 19.85 -13.32
C GLU A 347 28.64 19.44 -14.15
N LYS A 348 28.81 19.30 -15.47
CA LYS A 348 27.73 18.86 -16.37
C LYS A 348 27.31 17.42 -16.05
N MET A 349 28.25 16.53 -15.73
CA MET A 349 27.93 15.16 -15.33
C MET A 349 27.05 15.16 -14.06
N ILE A 350 27.47 15.85 -13.01
CA ILE A 350 26.70 15.92 -11.76
C ILE A 350 25.35 16.61 -11.95
N SER A 351 25.29 17.68 -12.76
CA SER A 351 24.02 18.31 -13.11
C SER A 351 23.04 17.32 -13.78
N THR A 352 23.48 16.63 -14.82
CA THR A 352 22.65 15.62 -15.52
C THR A 352 22.19 14.51 -14.56
N LEU A 353 23.06 14.02 -13.70
CA LEU A 353 22.72 12.98 -12.72
C LEU A 353 21.70 13.49 -11.67
N SER A 354 21.86 14.75 -11.25
CA SER A 354 20.89 15.40 -10.34
C SER A 354 19.54 15.60 -11.03
N ASP A 355 19.51 15.98 -12.32
CA ASP A 355 18.27 16.16 -13.07
C ASP A 355 17.53 14.83 -13.30
N LEU A 356 18.27 13.72 -13.33
CA LEU A 356 17.73 12.36 -13.31
C LEU A 356 17.21 11.91 -11.91
N GLY A 357 17.26 12.78 -10.91
CA GLY A 357 16.70 12.55 -9.57
C GLY A 357 17.69 12.04 -8.52
N PHE A 358 18.95 11.74 -8.88
CA PHE A 358 19.95 11.33 -7.90
C PHE A 358 20.29 12.47 -6.93
N GLY A 359 20.36 12.18 -5.64
CA GLY A 359 20.60 13.17 -4.59
C GLY A 359 19.38 14.04 -4.25
N LYS A 360 18.19 13.73 -4.79
CA LYS A 360 16.92 14.43 -4.48
C LYS A 360 15.96 13.50 -3.75
N SER A 361 15.28 14.01 -2.72
CA SER A 361 14.15 13.30 -2.10
C SER A 361 12.89 13.43 -2.93
N ILE A 362 11.97 12.49 -2.76
CA ILE A 362 10.65 12.52 -3.41
C ILE A 362 9.60 12.46 -2.31
N ASP A 363 8.87 13.57 -2.12
CA ASP A 363 7.75 13.64 -1.20
C ASP A 363 6.49 13.10 -1.89
N LEU A 364 5.94 12.00 -1.36
CA LEU A 364 4.79 11.30 -1.94
C LEU A 364 3.47 11.77 -1.33
N CYS A 365 3.47 12.03 -0.04
CA CYS A 365 2.44 12.71 0.74
C CYS A 365 3.00 13.02 2.14
N ASP A 366 2.22 13.69 3.00
CA ASP A 366 2.65 14.02 4.35
C ASP A 366 3.08 12.76 5.12
N GLY A 367 4.33 12.77 5.60
CA GLY A 367 4.94 11.66 6.34
C GLY A 367 5.42 10.47 5.49
N ILE A 368 5.27 10.49 4.15
CA ILE A 368 5.81 9.46 3.25
C ILE A 368 6.77 10.09 2.23
N THR A 369 8.05 9.89 2.45
CA THR A 369 9.13 10.45 1.62
C THR A 369 10.11 9.35 1.23
N SER A 370 10.48 9.29 -0.05
CA SER A 370 11.66 8.54 -0.48
C SER A 370 12.90 9.39 -0.24
N VAL A 371 13.87 8.83 0.49
CA VAL A 371 15.09 9.58 0.83
C VAL A 371 15.93 9.91 -0.41
N SER A 372 16.66 11.02 -0.36
CA SER A 372 17.49 11.49 -1.48
C SER A 372 18.60 10.52 -1.89
N GLY A 373 19.05 9.67 -0.98
CA GLY A 373 20.32 9.00 -1.13
C GLY A 373 21.49 9.99 -1.10
N TYR A 374 22.58 9.63 -1.76
CA TYR A 374 23.75 10.49 -1.85
C TYR A 374 24.31 10.52 -3.26
N LEU A 375 24.40 11.69 -3.86
CA LEU A 375 25.14 11.97 -5.10
C LEU A 375 26.39 12.78 -4.72
N PRO A 376 27.63 12.33 -5.03
CA PRO A 376 28.84 13.09 -4.71
C PRO A 376 28.81 14.48 -5.32
N LYS A 377 29.31 15.48 -4.57
CA LYS A 377 29.50 16.84 -5.08
C LYS A 377 30.70 16.90 -6.03
N VAL A 378 30.73 17.90 -6.91
CA VAL A 378 31.87 18.12 -7.84
C VAL A 378 33.21 18.17 -7.10
N SER A 379 33.26 18.83 -5.93
CA SER A 379 34.46 18.92 -5.09
C SER A 379 34.95 17.58 -4.51
N GLU A 380 34.11 16.56 -4.47
CA GLU A 380 34.47 15.21 -4.01
C GLU A 380 35.00 14.33 -5.15
N LEU A 381 34.90 14.82 -6.38
CA LEU A 381 35.39 14.14 -7.59
C LEU A 381 36.78 14.63 -8.04
N ASP A 382 37.57 15.26 -7.16
CA ASP A 382 38.88 15.83 -7.51
C ASP A 382 39.89 14.77 -7.96
N SER A 383 39.83 13.56 -7.40
CA SER A 383 40.65 12.45 -7.82
C SER A 383 40.06 11.69 -9.01
N LYS A 384 40.94 11.18 -9.91
CA LYS A 384 40.51 10.30 -10.99
C LYS A 384 39.85 9.01 -10.48
N ALA A 385 40.31 8.50 -9.32
CA ALA A 385 39.75 7.32 -8.68
C ALA A 385 38.29 7.56 -8.15
N ALA A 386 37.98 8.76 -7.64
CA ALA A 386 36.63 9.11 -7.24
C ALA A 386 35.67 9.12 -8.44
N VAL A 387 36.08 9.72 -9.57
CA VAL A 387 35.32 9.67 -10.83
C VAL A 387 35.15 8.23 -11.33
N ALA A 388 36.21 7.40 -11.20
CA ALA A 388 36.15 5.99 -11.60
C ALA A 388 35.10 5.21 -10.78
N ASN A 389 35.04 5.39 -9.46
CA ASN A 389 34.04 4.76 -8.61
C ASN A 389 32.60 5.19 -9.00
N LEU A 390 32.40 6.48 -9.18
CA LEU A 390 31.07 7.00 -9.60
C LEU A 390 30.65 6.43 -10.96
N ALA A 391 31.57 6.26 -11.91
CA ALA A 391 31.29 5.82 -13.27
C ALA A 391 30.53 4.48 -13.37
N PHE A 392 30.67 3.60 -12.39
CA PHE A 392 30.00 2.31 -12.37
C PHE A 392 29.10 2.11 -11.13
N GLY A 393 28.75 3.22 -10.44
CA GLY A 393 27.77 3.23 -9.38
C GLY A 393 28.30 2.75 -8.02
N GLN A 394 29.57 3.00 -7.74
CA GLN A 394 30.26 2.65 -6.49
C GLN A 394 30.74 3.91 -5.73
N GLY A 395 31.47 3.72 -4.65
CA GLY A 395 31.91 4.78 -3.77
C GLY A 395 30.82 5.19 -2.80
N THR A 396 30.56 6.50 -2.67
CA THR A 396 29.56 7.04 -1.74
C THR A 396 28.15 7.14 -2.33
N LEU A 397 27.99 6.83 -3.63
CA LEU A 397 26.70 6.92 -4.32
C LEU A 397 25.69 5.95 -3.72
N THR A 398 24.53 6.48 -3.32
CA THR A 398 23.37 5.70 -2.90
C THR A 398 22.09 6.27 -3.48
N ALA A 399 21.10 5.41 -3.74
CA ALA A 399 19.76 5.83 -4.16
C ALA A 399 18.71 4.84 -3.68
N SER A 400 17.45 5.28 -3.60
CA SER A 400 16.34 4.40 -3.31
C SER A 400 15.87 3.63 -4.56
N PRO A 401 15.23 2.47 -4.42
CA PRO A 401 14.58 1.78 -5.53
C PRO A 401 13.61 2.68 -6.32
N LEU A 402 12.90 3.59 -5.65
CA LEU A 402 12.02 4.54 -6.31
C LEU A 402 12.79 5.52 -7.21
N ILE A 403 13.93 6.07 -6.74
CA ILE A 403 14.78 6.96 -7.56
C ILE A 403 15.33 6.20 -8.77
N VAL A 404 15.81 4.96 -8.56
CA VAL A 404 16.28 4.11 -9.66
C VAL A 404 15.16 3.83 -10.67
N CYS A 405 13.93 3.60 -10.21
CA CYS A 405 12.76 3.42 -11.07
C CYS A 405 12.43 4.70 -11.86
N ALA A 406 12.48 5.86 -11.19
CA ALA A 406 12.15 7.16 -11.78
C ALA A 406 13.12 7.56 -12.89
N TYR A 407 14.44 7.40 -12.70
CA TYR A 407 15.38 7.74 -13.78
C TYR A 407 15.29 6.76 -14.96
N MET A 408 15.03 5.47 -14.71
CA MET A 408 14.78 4.51 -15.80
C MET A 408 13.48 4.82 -16.52
N SER A 409 12.47 5.31 -15.79
CA SER A 409 11.22 5.81 -16.37
C SER A 409 11.46 7.00 -17.31
N CYS A 410 12.37 7.90 -16.95
CA CYS A 410 12.77 9.01 -17.83
C CYS A 410 13.37 8.51 -19.16
N ILE A 411 14.23 7.50 -19.14
CA ILE A 411 14.78 6.89 -20.38
C ILE A 411 13.64 6.26 -21.20
N ALA A 412 12.78 5.48 -20.57
CA ALA A 412 11.64 4.83 -21.21
C ALA A 412 10.66 5.85 -21.82
N ASN A 413 10.49 7.01 -21.19
CA ASN A 413 9.57 8.08 -21.60
C ASN A 413 10.22 9.12 -22.54
N GLY A 414 11.26 8.74 -23.29
CA GLY A 414 11.85 9.62 -24.31
C GLY A 414 12.63 10.81 -23.75
N GLY A 415 13.07 10.76 -22.49
CA GLY A 415 13.85 11.81 -21.83
C GLY A 415 13.04 12.73 -20.90
N ALA A 416 11.74 12.56 -20.79
CA ALA A 416 10.89 13.32 -19.88
C ALA A 416 10.85 12.65 -18.50
N TYR A 417 11.29 13.37 -17.45
CA TYR A 417 11.22 12.96 -16.06
C TYR A 417 9.88 13.36 -15.46
N ASN A 418 9.08 12.38 -15.07
CA ASN A 418 7.86 12.56 -14.30
C ASN A 418 8.16 12.26 -12.83
N THR A 419 7.91 13.21 -11.95
CA THR A 419 8.06 13.00 -10.50
C THR A 419 7.09 11.93 -10.03
N PRO A 420 7.57 10.85 -9.37
CA PRO A 420 6.68 9.85 -8.81
C PRO A 420 5.68 10.42 -7.81
N TYR A 421 4.44 9.91 -7.85
CA TYR A 421 3.40 10.25 -6.88
C TYR A 421 2.55 9.04 -6.52
N LEU A 422 1.91 9.09 -5.34
CA LEU A 422 1.23 7.95 -4.73
C LEU A 422 -0.28 8.17 -4.54
N VAL A 423 -0.71 9.40 -4.30
CA VAL A 423 -2.11 9.74 -4.01
C VAL A 423 -2.70 10.50 -5.18
N GLU A 424 -3.81 9.98 -5.72
CA GLU A 424 -4.59 10.67 -6.77
C GLU A 424 -5.44 11.78 -6.16
N LYS A 425 -6.25 11.41 -5.15
CA LYS A 425 -7.13 12.33 -4.42
C LYS A 425 -7.48 11.80 -3.04
N ALA A 426 -7.91 12.72 -2.18
CA ALA A 426 -8.49 12.39 -0.89
C ALA A 426 -9.81 13.18 -0.70
N VAL A 427 -10.85 12.49 -0.20
CA VAL A 427 -12.22 13.02 -0.07
C VAL A 427 -12.66 12.92 1.39
N ASP A 428 -13.18 14.02 1.94
CA ASP A 428 -13.79 14.08 3.27
C ASP A 428 -15.24 14.55 3.15
N GLY A 429 -16.19 13.64 3.40
CA GLY A 429 -17.60 13.86 3.13
C GLY A 429 -17.88 13.99 1.63
N THR A 430 -18.18 15.20 1.19
CA THR A 430 -18.40 15.57 -0.22
C THR A 430 -17.29 16.47 -0.77
N SER A 431 -16.26 16.78 0.04
CA SER A 431 -15.21 17.72 -0.30
C SER A 431 -13.94 16.99 -0.71
N ILE A 432 -13.37 17.35 -1.85
CA ILE A 432 -12.01 16.94 -2.23
C ILE A 432 -11.04 17.79 -1.41
N VAL A 433 -10.31 17.15 -0.49
CA VAL A 433 -9.34 17.84 0.38
C VAL A 433 -7.90 17.76 -0.13
N PHE A 434 -7.65 16.85 -1.04
CA PHE A 434 -6.39 16.72 -1.78
C PHE A 434 -6.69 16.18 -3.18
N GLU A 435 -6.02 16.72 -4.20
CA GLU A 435 -6.02 16.21 -5.56
C GLU A 435 -4.64 16.43 -6.16
N HIS A 436 -4.06 15.39 -6.76
CA HIS A 436 -2.76 15.48 -7.41
C HIS A 436 -2.84 16.36 -8.65
N GLU A 437 -2.00 17.39 -8.70
CA GLU A 437 -1.89 18.26 -9.87
C GLU A 437 -1.09 17.56 -10.99
N LYS A 438 -1.77 17.20 -12.07
CA LYS A 438 -1.14 16.57 -13.24
C LYS A 438 -0.26 17.60 -13.95
N ARG A 439 1.05 17.37 -13.92
CA ARG A 439 2.05 18.18 -14.62
C ARG A 439 2.71 17.37 -15.72
N ALA A 440 3.06 18.02 -16.82
CA ALA A 440 3.88 17.40 -17.85
C ALA A 440 5.30 17.17 -17.28
N GLY A 441 5.91 16.06 -17.63
CA GLY A 441 7.29 15.76 -17.24
C GLY A 441 8.28 16.77 -17.80
N GLU A 442 9.34 17.02 -17.08
CA GLU A 442 10.44 17.88 -17.49
C GLU A 442 11.44 17.10 -18.34
N TYR A 443 11.78 17.62 -19.52
CA TYR A 443 12.80 17.00 -20.36
C TYR A 443 14.19 17.23 -19.77
N VAL A 444 14.83 16.18 -19.26
CA VAL A 444 16.14 16.19 -18.61
C VAL A 444 17.23 15.53 -19.47
N MET A 445 16.84 14.90 -20.58
CA MET A 445 17.73 14.45 -21.63
C MET A 445 17.06 14.56 -23.00
N SER A 446 17.86 14.58 -24.09
CA SER A 446 17.33 14.62 -25.45
C SER A 446 16.63 13.31 -25.82
N GLY A 447 15.58 13.40 -26.68
CA GLY A 447 14.92 12.20 -27.22
C GLY A 447 15.87 11.27 -27.99
N ASN A 448 16.94 11.82 -28.59
CA ASN A 448 17.97 11.04 -29.24
C ASN A 448 18.77 10.19 -28.22
N THR A 449 19.19 10.78 -27.11
CA THR A 449 19.88 10.08 -26.01
C THR A 449 18.99 8.98 -25.45
N ALA A 450 17.74 9.27 -25.14
CA ALA A 450 16.77 8.29 -24.64
C ALA A 450 16.56 7.13 -25.64
N SER A 451 16.46 7.42 -26.94
CA SER A 451 16.31 6.41 -27.99
C SER A 451 17.53 5.49 -28.11
N ILE A 452 18.76 6.06 -28.07
CA ILE A 452 20.00 5.28 -28.09
C ILE A 452 20.06 4.35 -26.86
N LEU A 453 19.79 4.88 -25.66
CA LEU A 453 19.81 4.10 -24.43
C LEU A 453 18.74 3.01 -24.42
N SER A 454 17.53 3.30 -24.91
CA SER A 454 16.44 2.32 -25.03
C SER A 454 16.87 1.14 -25.90
N LYS A 455 17.47 1.42 -27.07
CA LYS A 455 18.00 0.37 -27.95
C LYS A 455 19.08 -0.48 -27.27
N TYR A 456 20.01 0.14 -26.56
CA TYR A 456 21.12 -0.57 -25.91
C TYR A 456 20.67 -1.37 -24.69
N LEU A 457 19.70 -0.85 -23.92
CA LEU A 457 19.12 -1.58 -22.79
C LEU A 457 18.20 -2.73 -23.24
N LYS A 458 17.53 -2.61 -24.40
CA LYS A 458 16.87 -3.75 -25.06
C LYS A 458 17.90 -4.81 -25.42
N SER A 459 19.02 -4.44 -26.05
CA SER A 459 20.08 -5.38 -26.39
C SER A 459 20.70 -6.05 -25.15
N ALA A 460 20.83 -5.32 -24.02
CA ALA A 460 21.28 -5.90 -22.76
C ALA A 460 20.37 -7.01 -22.22
N VAL A 461 19.06 -6.92 -22.45
CA VAL A 461 18.09 -7.98 -22.11
C VAL A 461 18.08 -9.09 -23.16
N GLU A 462 18.26 -8.78 -24.44
CA GLU A 462 18.22 -9.79 -25.50
C GLU A 462 19.53 -10.60 -25.57
N ASN A 463 20.68 -9.93 -25.46
CA ASN A 463 22.01 -10.46 -25.80
C ASN A 463 23.00 -10.42 -24.62
N GLY A 464 22.73 -9.61 -23.59
CA GLY A 464 23.65 -9.32 -22.50
C GLY A 464 23.33 -10.03 -21.18
N ASN A 465 23.83 -9.45 -20.08
CA ASN A 465 23.68 -9.95 -18.72
C ASN A 465 22.21 -9.87 -18.20
N GLY A 466 21.34 -9.15 -18.91
CA GLY A 466 19.91 -9.01 -18.59
C GLY A 466 19.01 -10.13 -19.13
N ARG A 467 19.53 -11.17 -19.77
CA ARG A 467 18.72 -12.22 -20.42
C ARG A 467 17.70 -12.89 -19.50
N GLY A 468 18.01 -13.02 -18.20
CA GLY A 468 17.10 -13.58 -17.21
C GLY A 468 15.79 -12.77 -17.04
N ALA A 469 15.79 -11.50 -17.48
CA ALA A 469 14.62 -10.63 -17.43
C ALA A 469 13.75 -10.65 -18.71
N LYS A 470 14.12 -11.42 -19.74
CA LYS A 470 13.40 -11.46 -21.01
C LYS A 470 12.02 -12.09 -20.84
N PRO A 471 10.90 -11.33 -21.00
CA PRO A 471 9.55 -11.88 -20.93
C PRO A 471 9.23 -12.79 -22.11
N LYS A 472 8.16 -13.59 -22.00
CA LYS A 472 7.71 -14.52 -23.05
C LYS A 472 6.99 -13.82 -24.21
N ASN A 473 6.06 -12.91 -23.88
CA ASN A 473 5.07 -12.40 -24.83
C ASN A 473 5.18 -10.88 -25.06
N THR A 474 6.25 -10.24 -24.58
CA THR A 474 6.48 -8.80 -24.77
C THR A 474 7.98 -8.53 -24.90
N THR A 475 8.32 -7.31 -25.26
CA THR A 475 9.71 -6.83 -25.32
C THR A 475 10.09 -6.16 -24.01
N ALA A 476 11.36 -6.27 -23.60
CA ALA A 476 11.86 -5.58 -22.41
C ALA A 476 13.23 -4.96 -22.64
N ALA A 477 13.50 -3.88 -21.92
CA ALA A 477 14.78 -3.22 -21.81
C ALA A 477 15.14 -3.03 -20.34
N GLY A 478 16.43 -3.14 -19.99
CA GLY A 478 16.81 -2.98 -18.59
C GLY A 478 18.28 -3.29 -18.31
N LYS A 479 18.65 -3.15 -17.04
CA LYS A 479 20.01 -3.32 -16.54
C LYS A 479 20.04 -4.07 -15.22
N THR A 480 20.96 -5.01 -15.08
CA THR A 480 21.30 -5.72 -13.85
C THR A 480 22.38 -4.98 -13.06
N ALA A 481 22.38 -5.12 -11.74
CA ALA A 481 23.56 -4.79 -10.93
C ALA A 481 23.74 -5.76 -9.76
N THR A 482 24.99 -5.85 -9.33
CA THR A 482 25.45 -6.43 -8.08
C THR A 482 26.37 -5.37 -7.47
N ALA A 483 25.91 -4.74 -6.38
CA ALA A 483 26.61 -3.63 -5.74
C ALA A 483 27.26 -4.11 -4.45
N GLN A 484 28.52 -3.79 -4.26
CA GLN A 484 29.23 -4.00 -3.01
C GLN A 484 28.66 -3.12 -1.92
N THR A 485 28.50 -3.65 -0.71
CA THR A 485 27.98 -2.91 0.43
C THR A 485 29.04 -2.49 1.44
N GLY A 486 30.24 -3.09 1.34
CA GLY A 486 31.29 -2.98 2.34
C GLY A 486 30.92 -3.60 3.69
N LYS A 487 29.80 -4.34 3.77
CA LYS A 487 29.38 -5.10 4.95
C LYS A 487 29.74 -6.56 4.77
N PHE A 488 30.15 -7.21 5.84
CA PHE A 488 30.56 -8.61 5.83
C PHE A 488 29.75 -9.41 6.85
N GLU A 489 29.39 -10.63 6.48
CA GLU A 489 28.76 -11.61 7.36
C GLU A 489 29.51 -12.94 7.22
N ASN A 490 29.98 -13.53 8.31
CA ASN A 490 30.79 -14.75 8.33
C ASN A 490 32.05 -14.69 7.44
N GLY A 491 32.61 -13.49 7.20
CA GLY A 491 33.77 -13.26 6.37
C GLY A 491 33.49 -13.09 4.87
N GLU A 492 32.22 -13.19 4.45
CA GLU A 492 31.79 -12.95 3.08
C GLU A 492 31.18 -11.56 2.93
N GLU A 493 31.48 -10.85 1.84
CA GLU A 493 30.90 -9.55 1.56
C GLU A 493 29.44 -9.70 1.16
N LEU A 494 28.58 -8.82 1.72
CA LEU A 494 27.16 -8.75 1.37
C LEU A 494 26.97 -7.84 0.15
N TYR A 495 26.15 -8.29 -0.79
CA TYR A 495 25.82 -7.55 -1.99
C TYR A 495 24.37 -7.10 -2.02
N ASN A 496 24.15 -5.90 -2.56
CA ASN A 496 22.84 -5.46 -3.01
C ASN A 496 22.67 -5.83 -4.48
N THR A 497 21.58 -6.52 -4.80
CA THR A 497 21.32 -6.95 -6.17
C THR A 497 20.12 -6.22 -6.74
N TRP A 498 20.19 -5.89 -8.03
CA TRP A 498 19.21 -5.07 -8.70
C TRP A 498 18.89 -5.55 -10.11
N PHE A 499 17.66 -5.33 -10.51
CA PHE A 499 17.29 -5.20 -11.92
C PHE A 499 16.34 -4.00 -12.05
N SER A 500 16.61 -3.11 -13.01
CA SER A 500 15.69 -2.03 -13.35
C SER A 500 15.49 -1.96 -14.86
N GLY A 501 14.25 -1.86 -15.29
CA GLY A 501 13.91 -1.90 -16.71
C GLY A 501 12.43 -1.66 -16.95
N TRP A 502 11.98 -1.79 -18.19
CA TRP A 502 10.59 -1.54 -18.60
C TRP A 502 10.13 -2.50 -19.69
N PHE A 503 8.82 -2.56 -19.84
CA PHE A 503 8.12 -3.26 -20.92
C PHE A 503 6.76 -2.60 -21.24
N PRO A 504 6.21 -2.77 -22.48
CA PRO A 504 6.94 -3.08 -23.73
C PRO A 504 7.98 -2.01 -24.06
N VAL A 505 9.01 -2.31 -24.88
CA VAL A 505 10.04 -1.33 -25.23
C VAL A 505 9.51 -0.25 -26.15
N GLU A 506 8.68 -0.62 -27.13
CA GLU A 506 8.20 0.25 -28.20
C GLU A 506 7.10 1.23 -27.73
N ASN A 507 6.34 0.84 -26.71
CA ASN A 507 5.33 1.69 -26.05
C ASN A 507 5.36 1.40 -24.55
N PRO A 508 6.32 2.00 -23.82
CA PRO A 508 6.51 1.72 -22.40
C PRO A 508 5.25 1.97 -21.57
N ARG A 509 4.84 0.97 -20.80
CA ARG A 509 3.68 1.03 -19.91
C ARG A 509 4.07 0.88 -18.45
N TYR A 510 5.09 0.05 -18.19
CA TYR A 510 5.53 -0.26 -16.84
C TYR A 510 7.04 -0.21 -16.76
N VAL A 511 7.55 0.59 -15.83
CA VAL A 511 8.96 0.58 -15.43
C VAL A 511 9.05 -0.08 -14.07
N ILE A 512 9.89 -1.09 -13.96
CA ILE A 512 10.00 -1.92 -12.75
C ILE A 512 11.43 -1.88 -12.24
N THR A 513 11.58 -1.60 -10.95
CA THR A 513 12.85 -1.81 -10.24
C THR A 513 12.65 -2.89 -9.19
N VAL A 514 13.44 -3.94 -9.30
CA VAL A 514 13.56 -5.03 -8.32
C VAL A 514 14.88 -4.84 -7.58
N PHE A 515 14.81 -4.88 -6.26
CA PHE A 515 15.92 -4.76 -5.34
C PHE A 515 15.89 -5.90 -4.32
N LYS A 516 17.03 -6.52 -4.06
CA LYS A 516 17.21 -7.53 -3.02
C LYS A 516 18.49 -7.27 -2.24
N GLU A 517 18.38 -7.21 -0.91
CA GLU A 517 19.53 -7.18 -0.02
C GLU A 517 20.12 -8.60 0.12
N ARG A 518 21.42 -8.70 0.41
CA ARG A 518 22.13 -9.96 0.64
C ARG A 518 21.97 -10.96 -0.50
N GLY A 519 21.90 -10.43 -1.74
CA GLY A 519 21.75 -11.25 -2.93
C GLY A 519 23.08 -11.78 -3.45
N SER A 520 23.00 -12.72 -4.39
CA SER A 520 24.17 -13.33 -5.07
C SER A 520 24.48 -12.66 -6.41
N GLY A 521 23.46 -12.15 -7.11
CA GLY A 521 23.65 -11.46 -8.39
C GLY A 521 22.36 -10.91 -8.96
N GLY A 522 22.43 -9.72 -9.57
CA GLY A 522 21.23 -9.10 -10.17
C GLY A 522 20.63 -9.92 -11.32
N ALA A 523 21.44 -10.68 -12.04
CA ALA A 523 21.00 -11.56 -13.11
C ALA A 523 20.28 -12.82 -12.60
N SER A 524 20.69 -13.36 -11.44
CA SER A 524 20.11 -14.56 -10.82
C SER A 524 18.94 -14.24 -9.91
N ASP A 525 18.99 -13.12 -9.18
CA ASP A 525 18.02 -12.83 -8.13
C ASP A 525 16.88 -11.93 -8.62
N CYS A 526 17.21 -10.79 -9.27
CA CYS A 526 16.25 -9.74 -9.59
C CYS A 526 15.68 -9.82 -11.02
N ALA A 527 16.48 -10.28 -11.99
CA ALA A 527 16.03 -10.40 -13.38
C ALA A 527 14.88 -11.41 -13.55
N PRO A 528 14.88 -12.60 -12.89
CA PRO A 528 13.75 -13.52 -12.93
C PRO A 528 12.46 -12.95 -12.31
N VAL A 529 12.56 -12.16 -11.25
CA VAL A 529 11.40 -11.47 -10.62
C VAL A 529 10.77 -10.50 -11.61
N PHE A 530 11.58 -9.63 -12.23
CA PHE A 530 11.11 -8.73 -13.28
C PHE A 530 10.37 -9.49 -14.40
N LYS A 531 10.99 -10.60 -14.89
CA LYS A 531 10.39 -11.44 -15.93
C LYS A 531 9.03 -12.00 -15.49
N ALA A 532 8.94 -12.56 -14.28
CA ALA A 532 7.71 -13.14 -13.76
C ALA A 532 6.59 -12.10 -13.68
N ILE A 533 6.90 -10.89 -13.17
CA ILE A 533 5.97 -9.76 -13.10
C ILE A 533 5.52 -9.36 -14.51
N ALA A 534 6.46 -9.16 -15.44
CA ALA A 534 6.13 -8.75 -16.81
C ALA A 534 5.27 -9.79 -17.54
N ASP A 535 5.55 -11.09 -17.37
CA ASP A 535 4.77 -12.18 -17.96
C ASP A 535 3.33 -12.21 -17.39
N LYS A 536 3.16 -12.07 -16.05
CA LYS A 536 1.83 -12.09 -15.40
C LYS A 536 1.01 -10.84 -15.75
N ILE A 537 1.61 -9.63 -15.75
CA ILE A 537 0.91 -8.41 -16.15
C ILE A 537 0.49 -8.47 -17.62
N THR A 538 1.37 -8.96 -18.51
CA THR A 538 1.04 -9.11 -19.95
C THR A 538 -0.11 -10.11 -20.16
N ALA A 539 -0.19 -11.18 -19.37
CA ALA A 539 -1.29 -12.13 -19.40
C ALA A 539 -2.60 -11.49 -18.92
N LEU A 540 -2.58 -10.78 -17.79
CA LEU A 540 -3.73 -10.04 -17.25
C LEU A 540 -4.33 -9.06 -18.28
N GLU A 541 -3.49 -8.34 -19.04
CA GLU A 541 -3.95 -7.37 -20.03
C GLU A 541 -4.48 -8.03 -21.33
N SER A 542 -4.25 -9.31 -21.50
CA SER A 542 -4.72 -10.06 -22.68
C SER A 542 -6.09 -10.73 -22.47
N GLU A 543 -6.55 -10.80 -21.22
CA GLU A 543 -7.89 -11.24 -20.81
C GLU A 543 -8.92 -10.11 -20.92
#